data_8acf30846b7e46b44cf06c2e1504d28c
#
_entry.id   8acf30846b7e46b44cf06c2e1504d28c
#
_cell.length_a   1.000
_cell.length_b   1.000
_cell.length_c   1.000
_cell.angle_alpha   90.00
_cell.angle_beta   90.00
_cell.angle_gamma   90.00
#
_symmetry.space_group_name_H-M   'P 1'
#
loop_
_entity.id
_entity.type
_entity.pdbx_description
1 polymer ?
#
loop_
_entity_poly.entity_id
_entity_poly.type
_entity_poly.pdbx_seq_one_letter_code
_entity_poly.pdbx_strand_id
1 'polypeptide(L)'
;MFAQSVKISSFSEAMKFVDITTKYDGISMHLKVDDYEVDAHSIVGVLSIVDGDKNAVFTANLPENDTALLNDIKPFLPTVQA
;
A
#
# COMPACT_ATOMS: atom_id res chain seq x y z
N MET A 1 -0.13 14.53 -4.65
CA MET A 1 -0.08 13.06 -4.75
C MET A 1 -0.24 12.44 -3.37
N PHE A 2 -1.09 11.45 -3.26
CA PHE A 2 -1.28 10.72 -2.01
C PHE A 2 -0.03 9.88 -1.70
N ALA A 3 0.47 9.94 -0.48
CA ALA A 3 1.61 9.15 -0.05
C ALA A 3 1.44 8.80 1.43
N GLN A 4 1.66 7.54 1.76
CA GLN A 4 1.45 7.04 3.11
C GLN A 4 2.32 5.83 3.36
N SER A 5 2.93 5.74 4.53
CA SER A 5 3.63 4.52 4.95
C SER A 5 2.61 3.44 5.27
N VAL A 6 2.85 2.24 4.77
CA VAL A 6 2.01 1.08 5.05
C VAL A 6 2.92 -0.09 5.41
N LYS A 7 2.36 -1.06 6.12
CA LYS A 7 3.07 -2.29 6.47
C LYS A 7 2.25 -3.48 6.00
N ILE A 8 2.86 -4.31 5.17
CA ILE A 8 2.24 -5.52 4.65
C ILE A 8 3.13 -6.67 5.08
N SER A 9 2.68 -7.44 6.08
CA SER A 9 3.52 -8.39 6.79
C SER A 9 3.27 -9.84 6.40
N SER A 10 2.21 -10.13 5.65
CA SER A 10 1.85 -11.51 5.35
C SER A 10 1.20 -11.61 3.98
N PHE A 11 1.11 -12.84 3.49
CA PHE A 11 0.42 -13.14 2.24
C PHE A 11 -1.04 -12.67 2.30
N SER A 12 -1.70 -12.96 3.42
CA SER A 12 -3.11 -12.57 3.61
C SER A 12 -3.29 -11.06 3.53
N GLU A 13 -2.38 -10.30 4.15
CA GLU A 13 -2.44 -8.84 4.08
C GLU A 13 -2.20 -8.33 2.66
N ALA A 14 -1.27 -8.96 1.94
CA ALA A 14 -1.01 -8.58 0.56
C ALA A 14 -2.25 -8.77 -0.31
N MET A 15 -2.97 -9.87 -0.14
CA MET A 15 -4.19 -10.13 -0.87
C MET A 15 -5.25 -9.08 -0.58
N LYS A 16 -5.41 -8.72 0.70
CA LYS A 16 -6.38 -7.69 1.10
C LYS A 16 -6.02 -6.34 0.54
N PHE A 17 -4.73 -6.02 0.54
CA PHE A 17 -4.26 -4.74 0.01
C PHE A 17 -4.55 -4.62 -1.49
N VAL A 18 -4.29 -5.68 -2.25
CA VAL A 18 -4.57 -5.68 -3.68
C VAL A 18 -6.08 -5.62 -3.95
N ASP A 19 -6.90 -6.26 -3.12
CA ASP A 19 -8.36 -6.12 -3.24
C ASP A 19 -8.79 -4.66 -3.13
N ILE A 20 -8.14 -3.91 -2.26
CA ILE A 20 -8.43 -2.48 -2.10
C ILE A 20 -8.00 -1.71 -3.34
N THR A 21 -6.76 -1.90 -3.80
CA THR A 21 -6.26 -1.13 -4.94
C THR A 21 -7.00 -1.45 -6.23
N THR A 22 -7.55 -2.65 -6.34
CA THR A 22 -8.35 -3.04 -7.51
C THR A 22 -9.57 -2.14 -7.70
N LYS A 23 -10.09 -1.56 -6.62
CA LYS A 23 -11.23 -0.63 -6.70
C LYS A 23 -10.87 0.69 -7.37
N TYR A 24 -9.59 0.99 -7.47
CA TYR A 24 -9.09 2.25 -8.02
C TYR A 24 -8.47 2.02 -9.40
N ASP A 25 -9.20 1.28 -10.23
CA ASP A 25 -8.76 0.99 -11.60
C ASP A 25 -8.52 2.30 -12.37
N GLY A 26 -7.43 2.35 -13.10
CA GLY A 26 -7.06 3.54 -13.86
C GLY A 26 -6.26 4.58 -13.07
N ILE A 27 -6.08 4.38 -11.76
CA ILE A 27 -5.29 5.27 -10.92
C ILE A 27 -3.91 4.63 -10.71
N SER A 28 -2.84 5.35 -11.04
CA SER A 28 -1.48 4.86 -10.80
C SER A 28 -1.22 4.74 -9.31
N MET A 29 -0.80 3.57 -8.87
CA MET A 29 -0.47 3.30 -7.48
C MET A 29 0.79 2.46 -7.40
N HIS A 30 1.67 2.79 -6.46
CA HIS A 30 2.95 2.11 -6.30
C HIS A 30 3.27 1.88 -4.83
N LEU A 31 4.07 0.84 -4.60
CA LEU A 31 4.65 0.57 -3.28
C LEU A 31 6.16 0.55 -3.44
N LYS A 32 6.85 1.22 -2.54
CA LYS A 32 8.31 1.30 -2.58
C LYS A 32 8.91 0.90 -1.24
N VAL A 33 9.86 -0.02 -1.29
CA VAL A 33 10.66 -0.41 -0.12
C VAL A 33 12.12 -0.22 -0.51
N ASP A 34 12.82 0.65 0.20
CA ASP A 34 14.19 1.06 -0.14
C ASP A 34 14.20 1.59 -1.59
N ASP A 35 14.97 0.97 -2.48
CA ASP A 35 15.04 1.39 -3.89
C ASP A 35 14.15 0.54 -4.80
N TYR A 36 13.38 -0.38 -4.22
CA TYR A 36 12.57 -1.31 -4.99
C TYR A 36 11.11 -0.83 -5.03
N GLU A 37 10.61 -0.60 -6.23
CA GLU A 37 9.25 -0.10 -6.43
C GLU A 37 8.44 -1.08 -7.26
N VAL A 38 7.20 -1.31 -6.86
CA VAL A 38 6.29 -2.24 -7.55
C VAL A 38 4.93 -1.58 -7.76
N ASP A 39 4.18 -2.11 -8.72
CA ASP A 39 2.81 -1.69 -8.98
C ASP A 39 1.90 -2.23 -7.86
N ALA A 40 1.20 -1.33 -7.20
CA ALA A 40 0.33 -1.70 -6.08
C ALA A 40 -0.94 -2.43 -6.52
N HIS A 41 -1.22 -2.50 -7.82
CA HIS A 41 -2.34 -3.31 -8.34
C HIS A 41 -1.94 -4.75 -8.63
N SER A 42 -0.64 -5.06 -8.60
CA SER A 42 -0.14 -6.38 -8.95
C SER A 42 0.07 -7.23 -7.70
N ILE A 43 -0.65 -8.35 -7.60
CA ILE A 43 -0.45 -9.24 -6.46
C ILE A 43 0.98 -9.79 -6.42
N VAL A 44 1.56 -10.10 -7.58
CA VAL A 44 2.95 -10.59 -7.64
C VAL A 44 3.90 -9.50 -7.15
N GLY A 45 3.69 -8.25 -7.58
CA GLY A 45 4.52 -7.14 -7.13
C GLY A 45 4.39 -6.91 -5.64
N VAL A 46 3.17 -6.90 -5.13
CA VAL A 46 2.93 -6.67 -3.69
C VAL A 46 3.53 -7.81 -2.87
N LEU A 47 3.38 -9.06 -3.32
CA LEU A 47 3.98 -10.20 -2.61
C LEU A 47 5.50 -10.10 -2.54
N SER A 48 6.13 -9.52 -3.54
CA SER A 48 7.60 -9.41 -3.58
C SER A 48 8.14 -8.45 -2.51
N ILE A 49 7.30 -7.57 -1.95
CA ILE A 49 7.75 -6.61 -0.93
C ILE A 49 7.20 -6.92 0.46
N VAL A 50 6.54 -8.06 0.64
CA VAL A 50 6.02 -8.45 1.96
C VAL A 50 7.21 -8.61 2.92
N ASP A 51 7.17 -7.89 4.03
CA ASP A 51 8.24 -7.90 5.02
C ASP A 51 7.66 -7.49 6.37
N GLY A 52 7.83 -8.34 7.37
CA GLY A 52 7.34 -8.05 8.72
C GLY A 52 8.11 -6.94 9.43
N ASP A 53 9.28 -6.57 8.95
CA ASP A 53 10.17 -5.63 9.61
C ASP A 53 10.21 -4.25 8.96
N LYS A 54 9.79 -4.12 7.71
CA LYS A 54 9.91 -2.87 6.97
C LYS A 54 8.55 -2.32 6.56
N ASN A 55 8.48 -0.99 6.52
CA ASN A 55 7.34 -0.30 5.97
C ASN A 55 7.60 0.00 4.49
N ALA A 56 6.53 0.02 3.70
CA ALA A 56 6.58 0.47 2.32
C ALA A 56 5.98 1.86 2.23
N VAL A 57 6.39 2.62 1.25
CA VAL A 57 5.75 3.90 0.93
C VAL A 57 4.74 3.64 -0.18
N PHE A 58 3.47 3.85 0.14
CA PHE A 58 2.37 3.69 -0.81
C PHE A 58 2.07 5.06 -1.42
N THR A 59 2.13 5.15 -2.74
CA THR A 59 1.81 6.38 -3.46
C THR A 59 0.68 6.13 -4.44
N ALA A 60 -0.16 7.14 -4.62
CA ALA A 60 -1.29 7.07 -5.54
C ALA A 60 -1.48 8.43 -6.21
N ASN A 61 -1.86 8.40 -7.48
CA ASN A 61 -2.12 9.63 -8.22
C ASN A 61 -3.51 10.18 -7.86
N LEU A 62 -3.64 10.59 -6.61
CA LEU A 62 -4.87 11.13 -6.01
C LEU A 62 -4.48 12.27 -5.07
N PRO A 63 -5.44 13.12 -4.68
CA PRO A 63 -5.15 14.20 -3.71
C PRO A 63 -4.59 13.65 -2.40
N GLU A 64 -3.71 14.41 -1.79
CA GLU A 64 -3.06 14.03 -0.52
C GLU A 64 -4.06 13.75 0.59
N ASN A 65 -5.19 14.42 0.56
CA ASN A 65 -6.22 14.31 1.58
C ASN A 65 -7.39 13.44 1.16
N ASP A 66 -7.16 12.48 0.27
CA ASP A 66 -8.21 11.56 -0.15
C ASP A 66 -8.61 10.68 1.03
N THR A 67 -9.74 11.00 1.65
CA THR A 67 -10.18 10.31 2.86
C THR A 67 -10.72 8.92 2.58
N ALA A 68 -11.29 8.68 1.40
CA ALA A 68 -11.78 7.36 1.04
C ALA A 68 -10.63 6.37 0.96
N LEU A 69 -9.55 6.75 0.27
CA LEU A 69 -8.38 5.88 0.17
C LEU A 69 -7.72 5.69 1.52
N LEU A 70 -7.59 6.75 2.30
CA LEU A 70 -6.99 6.66 3.63
C LEU A 70 -7.77 5.69 4.52
N ASN A 71 -9.10 5.75 4.47
CA ASN A 71 -9.93 4.83 5.25
C ASN A 71 -9.75 3.39 4.78
N ASP A 72 -9.63 3.17 3.46
CA ASP A 72 -9.47 1.82 2.92
C ASP A 72 -8.16 1.19 3.34
N ILE A 73 -7.07 1.97 3.40
CA ILE A 73 -5.75 1.43 3.76
C ILE A 73 -5.44 1.50 5.25
N LYS A 74 -6.38 2.01 6.04
CA LYS A 74 -6.17 2.17 7.48
C LYS A 74 -5.65 0.92 8.19
N PRO A 75 -6.15 -0.30 7.86
CA PRO A 75 -5.64 -1.51 8.51
C PRO A 75 -4.15 -1.79 8.25
N PHE A 76 -3.57 -1.14 7.24
CA PHE A 76 -2.18 -1.35 6.86
C PHE A 76 -1.25 -0.24 7.35
N LEU A 77 -1.77 0.76 8.05
CA LEU A 77 -0.95 1.82 8.59
C LEU A 77 -0.09 1.26 9.72
N PRO A 78 1.19 1.66 9.79
CA PRO A 78 2.05 1.21 10.88
C PRO A 78 1.46 1.61 12.22
N THR A 79 1.54 0.71 13.19
CA THR A 79 1.07 1.00 14.54
C THR A 79 2.05 1.95 15.21
N VAL A 80 1.51 3.05 15.75
CA VAL A 80 2.31 3.98 16.52
C VAL A 80 2.18 3.57 17.99
N GLN A 81 3.31 3.27 18.59
CA GLN A 81 3.34 2.93 20.00
C GLN A 81 3.45 4.22 20.82
N ALA A 82 2.49 4.41 21.66
CA ALA A 82 2.51 5.58 22.52
C ALA A 82 3.40 5.31 23.74
#